data_0f6f735d4b0eca010c06319ce28b588f
#
_entry.id   0f6f735d4b0eca010c06319ce28b588f
#
_cell.length_a   1.000
_cell.length_b   1.000
_cell.length_c   1.000
_cell.angle_alpha   90.00
_cell.angle_beta   90.00
_cell.angle_gamma   90.00
#
_symmetry.space_group_name_H-M   'P 1'
#
loop_
_entity.id
_entity.type
_entity.pdbx_description
1 polymer ?
#
loop_
_entity_poly.entity_id
_entity_poly.type
_entity_poly.pdbx_seq_one_letter_code
_entity_poly.pdbx_strand_id
1 'polypeptide(L)'
;DSSSSNIILERLQERKHTINDKLSTQDSFFNKFTEEVVIENHVKQLALNEKVEVPIEFFDRSLNLVFFGDSLTQGVGDQTNSGGYVPFIKNYYEEKSYIDNVFINNLGVRGNRTDHLQRRLNNEEVKSSLTDADVIFITIGGNDLMKVVRENFLSLTFPLFDKEQSLYGERFTDVIETIRDNNETSPIFVIGIFNPFYQFFQEIHEMNEVVTNWNNVSATVLANYKNTHFVNIDDIFLDPTQHLLDDDQFHPNETGYSLIGERVVEAIDQQYNQISINEPEEE
;
A
#
# COMPACT_ATOMS: atom_id res chain seq x y z
N ASP A 1 -27.24 -10.09 -27.57
CA ASP A 1 -27.72 -8.71 -27.66
C ASP A 1 -26.73 -7.91 -28.51
N SER A 2 -27.11 -7.65 -29.76
CA SER A 2 -26.25 -7.03 -30.78
C SER A 2 -25.79 -5.59 -30.44
N SER A 3 -26.45 -4.95 -29.50
CA SER A 3 -26.13 -3.57 -29.08
C SER A 3 -24.90 -3.49 -28.17
N SER A 4 -24.71 -4.44 -27.27
CA SER A 4 -23.57 -4.47 -26.38
C SER A 4 -22.27 -4.81 -27.11
N SER A 5 -22.35 -5.72 -28.10
CA SER A 5 -21.20 -6.09 -28.92
C SER A 5 -20.74 -4.94 -29.82
N ASN A 6 -21.66 -4.10 -30.33
CA ASN A 6 -21.30 -2.94 -31.13
C ASN A 6 -20.63 -1.83 -30.30
N ILE A 7 -21.04 -1.61 -29.07
CA ILE A 7 -20.44 -0.63 -28.17
C ILE A 7 -18.99 -1.04 -27.80
N ILE A 8 -18.75 -2.34 -27.60
CA ILE A 8 -17.41 -2.88 -27.35
C ILE A 8 -16.54 -2.69 -28.59
N LEU A 9 -17.08 -2.94 -29.77
CA LEU A 9 -16.34 -2.80 -31.04
C LEU A 9 -15.92 -1.33 -31.30
N GLU A 10 -16.83 -0.37 -31.10
CA GLU A 10 -16.55 1.06 -31.25
C GLU A 10 -15.45 1.52 -30.27
N ARG A 11 -15.54 1.13 -29.00
CA ARG A 11 -14.53 1.44 -27.99
C ARG A 11 -13.16 0.83 -28.30
N LEU A 12 -13.12 -0.40 -28.83
CA LEU A 12 -11.87 -1.04 -29.26
C LEU A 12 -11.26 -0.35 -30.47
N GLN A 13 -12.07 0.18 -31.38
CA GLN A 13 -11.61 0.94 -32.56
C GLN A 13 -11.06 2.32 -32.19
N GLU A 14 -11.73 3.05 -31.29
CA GLU A 14 -11.25 4.34 -30.77
C GLU A 14 -9.92 4.18 -30.02
N ARG A 15 -9.77 3.11 -29.24
CA ARG A 15 -8.53 2.81 -28.51
C ARG A 15 -7.38 2.40 -29.42
N LYS A 16 -7.65 1.68 -30.52
CA LYS A 16 -6.64 1.37 -31.54
C LYS A 16 -5.94 2.65 -32.03
N HIS A 17 -6.71 3.73 -32.19
CA HIS A 17 -6.16 5.04 -32.64
C HIS A 17 -5.28 5.68 -31.57
N THR A 18 -5.71 5.67 -30.32
CA THR A 18 -4.99 6.25 -29.18
C THR A 18 -3.71 5.46 -28.86
N ILE A 19 -3.75 4.13 -28.98
CA ILE A 19 -2.59 3.24 -28.78
C ILE A 19 -1.54 3.42 -29.87
N ASN A 20 -1.94 3.50 -31.13
CA ASN A 20 -1.00 3.72 -32.25
C ASN A 20 -0.23 5.05 -32.12
N ASP A 21 -0.86 6.11 -31.59
CA ASP A 21 -0.20 7.39 -31.35
C ASP A 21 0.80 7.35 -30.18
N LYS A 22 0.57 6.49 -29.19
CA LYS A 22 1.48 6.30 -28.03
C LYS A 22 2.60 5.28 -28.26
N LEU A 23 2.44 4.36 -29.21
CA LEU A 23 3.34 3.21 -29.44
C LEU A 23 4.40 3.40 -30.49
N SER A 24 4.57 4.60 -31.03
CA SER A 24 5.67 4.90 -31.96
C SER A 24 7.08 4.72 -31.34
N THR A 25 7.18 4.27 -30.08
CA THR A 25 8.42 4.13 -29.33
C THR A 25 8.69 2.77 -28.67
N GLN A 26 7.81 1.73 -28.78
CA GLN A 26 8.09 0.38 -28.24
C GLN A 26 7.70 -0.76 -29.17
N ASP A 27 8.68 -1.27 -29.88
CA ASP A 27 8.55 -2.02 -31.15
C ASP A 27 8.46 -3.55 -31.09
N SER A 28 8.22 -4.27 -30.05
CA SER A 28 8.31 -5.74 -30.16
C SER A 28 7.08 -6.57 -29.79
N PHE A 29 6.28 -6.13 -28.87
CA PHE A 29 5.13 -6.92 -28.41
C PHE A 29 3.86 -6.68 -29.26
N PHE A 30 3.69 -5.45 -29.77
CA PHE A 30 2.48 -5.02 -30.47
C PHE A 30 2.40 -5.41 -31.95
N ASN A 31 3.50 -5.70 -32.63
CA ASN A 31 3.47 -6.15 -34.03
C ASN A 31 2.73 -7.48 -34.23
N LYS A 32 2.54 -8.26 -33.16
CA LYS A 32 1.76 -9.51 -33.19
C LYS A 32 0.23 -9.28 -33.13
N PHE A 33 -0.20 -8.11 -32.69
CA PHE A 33 -1.63 -7.80 -32.46
C PHE A 33 -2.24 -6.81 -33.47
N THR A 34 -1.44 -6.27 -34.41
CA THR A 34 -1.88 -5.21 -35.35
C THR A 34 -2.35 -5.75 -36.70
N GLU A 35 -2.33 -7.04 -36.95
CA GLU A 35 -2.98 -7.58 -38.14
C GLU A 35 -4.49 -7.59 -37.94
N GLU A 36 -5.21 -6.85 -38.78
CA GLU A 36 -6.68 -6.70 -38.79
C GLU A 36 -7.41 -8.05 -38.66
N VAL A 37 -6.85 -9.11 -39.22
CA VAL A 37 -7.39 -10.49 -39.20
C VAL A 37 -7.38 -11.09 -37.79
N VAL A 38 -6.38 -10.78 -36.96
CA VAL A 38 -6.26 -11.32 -35.60
C VAL A 38 -7.29 -10.68 -34.68
N ILE A 39 -7.46 -9.36 -34.80
CA ILE A 39 -8.46 -8.61 -34.02
C ILE A 39 -9.88 -9.04 -34.42
N GLU A 40 -10.16 -9.20 -35.70
CA GLU A 40 -11.48 -9.60 -36.20
C GLU A 40 -11.82 -11.05 -35.79
N ASN A 41 -10.86 -11.97 -35.81
CA ASN A 41 -11.04 -13.33 -35.35
C ASN A 41 -11.19 -13.40 -33.82
N HIS A 42 -10.47 -12.60 -33.06
CA HIS A 42 -10.60 -12.51 -31.61
C HIS A 42 -11.97 -11.98 -31.19
N VAL A 43 -12.45 -10.94 -31.86
CA VAL A 43 -13.79 -10.37 -31.62
C VAL A 43 -14.89 -11.39 -32.00
N LYS A 44 -14.71 -12.16 -33.07
CA LYS A 44 -15.63 -13.25 -33.44
C LYS A 44 -15.62 -14.40 -32.43
N GLN A 45 -14.48 -14.76 -31.87
CA GLN A 45 -14.36 -15.75 -30.80
C GLN A 45 -15.02 -15.28 -29.49
N LEU A 46 -14.86 -14.01 -29.12
CA LEU A 46 -15.58 -13.42 -27.98
C LEU A 46 -17.10 -13.47 -28.15
N ALA A 47 -17.58 -13.33 -29.39
CA ALA A 47 -19.00 -13.46 -29.73
C ALA A 47 -19.52 -14.92 -29.68
N LEU A 48 -18.63 -15.92 -29.67
CA LEU A 48 -18.96 -17.33 -29.67
C LEU A 48 -18.85 -18.03 -28.30
N ASN A 49 -18.83 -17.25 -27.19
CA ASN A 49 -18.81 -17.75 -25.79
C ASN A 49 -17.55 -18.53 -25.36
N GLU A 50 -16.42 -18.44 -26.03
CA GLU A 50 -15.15 -18.83 -25.42
C GLU A 50 -14.69 -17.75 -24.46
N LYS A 51 -14.38 -18.13 -23.22
CA LYS A 51 -13.76 -17.24 -22.23
C LYS A 51 -12.34 -16.92 -22.70
N VAL A 52 -12.18 -15.83 -23.43
CA VAL A 52 -10.86 -15.26 -23.69
C VAL A 52 -10.54 -14.35 -22.52
N GLU A 53 -9.53 -14.69 -21.75
CA GLU A 53 -8.98 -13.79 -20.73
C GLU A 53 -8.32 -12.61 -21.44
N VAL A 54 -8.95 -11.44 -21.35
CA VAL A 54 -8.40 -10.21 -21.88
C VAL A 54 -7.43 -9.67 -20.82
N PRO A 55 -6.14 -9.40 -21.18
CA PRO A 55 -5.21 -8.83 -20.24
C PRO A 55 -5.78 -7.56 -19.57
N ILE A 56 -5.55 -7.41 -18.28
CA ILE A 56 -6.13 -6.33 -17.48
C ILE A 56 -5.75 -4.94 -17.99
N GLU A 57 -4.61 -4.84 -18.69
CA GLU A 57 -4.09 -3.64 -19.33
C GLU A 57 -4.96 -3.12 -20.48
N PHE A 58 -5.91 -3.93 -20.97
CA PHE A 58 -6.89 -3.49 -21.96
C PHE A 58 -8.06 -2.67 -21.39
N PHE A 59 -8.19 -2.65 -20.07
CA PHE A 59 -9.25 -1.92 -19.40
C PHE A 59 -8.67 -0.70 -18.69
N ASP A 60 -9.08 0.50 -19.11
CA ASP A 60 -8.81 1.71 -18.32
C ASP A 60 -9.49 1.54 -16.96
N ARG A 61 -8.72 1.75 -15.92
CA ARG A 61 -9.12 1.46 -14.55
C ARG A 61 -8.91 2.67 -13.66
N SER A 62 -9.90 3.00 -12.88
CA SER A 62 -9.74 3.92 -11.76
C SER A 62 -9.41 3.13 -10.50
N LEU A 63 -8.45 3.60 -9.71
CA LEU A 63 -8.06 2.98 -8.44
C LEU A 63 -8.44 3.85 -7.25
N ASN A 64 -9.02 3.21 -6.24
CA ASN A 64 -9.29 3.79 -4.92
C ASN A 64 -8.21 3.34 -3.95
N LEU A 65 -7.27 4.21 -3.62
CA LEU A 65 -6.23 3.95 -2.63
C LEU A 65 -6.67 4.51 -1.28
N VAL A 66 -6.74 3.65 -0.28
CA VAL A 66 -7.10 4.04 1.08
C VAL A 66 -5.88 3.94 2.00
N PHE A 67 -5.60 5.05 2.67
CA PHE A 67 -4.51 5.17 3.64
C PHE A 67 -5.13 5.31 5.03
N PHE A 68 -4.98 4.29 5.87
CA PHE A 68 -5.60 4.23 7.19
C PHE A 68 -4.55 4.12 8.29
N GLY A 69 -4.52 5.08 9.22
CA GLY A 69 -3.46 5.01 10.22
C GLY A 69 -3.30 6.23 11.11
N ASP A 70 -2.05 6.49 11.45
CA ASP A 70 -1.63 7.49 12.41
C ASP A 70 -1.05 8.76 11.76
N SER A 71 -0.09 9.40 12.43
CA SER A 71 0.55 10.63 11.98
C SER A 71 1.42 10.45 10.74
N LEU A 72 1.99 9.24 10.51
CA LEU A 72 2.77 8.97 9.30
C LEU A 72 1.85 9.01 8.07
N THR A 73 0.71 8.35 8.15
CA THR A 73 -0.31 8.40 7.09
C THR A 73 -0.88 9.81 6.91
N GLN A 74 -1.04 10.58 7.99
CA GLN A 74 -1.45 11.97 7.90
C GLN A 74 -0.40 12.89 7.24
N GLY A 75 0.87 12.48 7.22
CA GLY A 75 1.99 13.27 6.68
C GLY A 75 2.52 14.33 7.66
N VAL A 76 2.43 14.07 8.98
CA VAL A 76 2.96 14.97 10.01
C VAL A 76 4.48 15.04 9.93
N GLY A 77 5.06 16.25 9.92
CA GLY A 77 6.50 16.49 9.74
C GLY A 77 6.90 16.82 8.29
N ASP A 78 6.02 16.56 7.32
CA ASP A 78 6.20 17.02 5.96
C ASP A 78 5.87 18.53 5.85
N GLN A 79 6.92 19.35 5.89
CA GLN A 79 6.78 20.82 5.84
C GLN A 79 6.32 21.33 4.47
N THR A 80 6.40 20.51 3.42
CA THR A 80 5.87 20.83 2.09
C THR A 80 4.34 20.74 2.04
N ASN A 81 3.73 20.10 3.03
CA ASN A 81 2.29 19.78 3.06
C ASN A 81 1.82 18.97 1.86
N SER A 82 2.69 18.20 1.24
CA SER A 82 2.35 17.33 0.12
C SER A 82 1.65 16.03 0.56
N GLY A 83 1.73 15.67 1.85
CA GLY A 83 1.04 14.50 2.42
C GLY A 83 1.96 13.32 2.73
N GLY A 84 3.22 13.60 3.04
CA GLY A 84 4.19 12.61 3.46
C GLY A 84 4.53 11.61 2.35
N TYR A 85 4.42 10.30 2.62
CA TYR A 85 4.73 9.24 1.66
C TYR A 85 3.62 8.98 0.61
N VAL A 86 2.40 9.47 0.84
CA VAL A 86 1.22 9.19 0.00
C VAL A 86 1.40 9.61 -1.47
N PRO A 87 1.96 10.80 -1.79
CA PRO A 87 2.17 11.22 -3.17
C PRO A 87 3.07 10.30 -3.99
N PHE A 88 4.06 9.66 -3.37
CA PHE A 88 4.95 8.72 -4.06
C PHE A 88 4.18 7.52 -4.59
N ILE A 89 3.27 6.98 -3.78
CA ILE A 89 2.42 5.86 -4.15
C ILE A 89 1.40 6.27 -5.21
N LYS A 90 0.81 7.45 -5.05
CA LYS A 90 -0.11 8.01 -6.06
C LYS A 90 0.57 8.12 -7.42
N ASN A 91 1.73 8.76 -7.48
CA ASN A 91 2.49 8.95 -8.71
C ASN A 91 2.87 7.61 -9.35
N TYR A 92 3.30 6.63 -8.54
CA TYR A 92 3.60 5.29 -9.03
C TYR A 92 2.44 4.67 -9.81
N TYR A 93 1.22 4.77 -9.30
CA TYR A 93 0.04 4.24 -9.98
C TYR A 93 -0.40 5.11 -11.17
N GLU A 94 -0.28 6.43 -11.09
CA GLU A 94 -0.61 7.36 -12.19
C GLU A 94 0.32 7.18 -13.40
N GLU A 95 1.54 6.67 -13.20
CA GLU A 95 2.49 6.36 -14.28
C GLU A 95 2.12 5.08 -15.04
N LYS A 96 1.24 4.25 -14.54
CA LYS A 96 0.80 3.02 -15.22
C LYS A 96 -0.19 3.36 -16.34
N SER A 97 0.13 2.96 -17.59
CA SER A 97 -0.64 3.30 -18.78
C SER A 97 -2.08 2.76 -18.78
N TYR A 98 -2.39 1.77 -17.95
CA TYR A 98 -3.72 1.16 -17.80
C TYR A 98 -4.53 1.74 -16.64
N ILE A 99 -4.03 2.79 -15.98
CA ILE A 99 -4.75 3.48 -14.90
C ILE A 99 -5.13 4.87 -15.38
N ASP A 100 -6.43 5.15 -15.42
CA ASP A 100 -6.98 6.44 -15.83
C ASP A 100 -6.96 7.47 -14.70
N ASN A 101 -7.37 7.03 -13.51
CA ASN A 101 -7.50 7.90 -12.35
C ASN A 101 -7.07 7.17 -11.07
N VAL A 102 -6.41 7.90 -10.18
CA VAL A 102 -6.08 7.43 -8.83
C VAL A 102 -6.79 8.32 -7.82
N PHE A 103 -7.75 7.75 -7.11
CA PHE A 103 -8.45 8.41 -6.01
C PHE A 103 -7.76 8.08 -4.69
N ILE A 104 -7.47 9.12 -3.91
CA ILE A 104 -6.84 9.01 -2.60
C ILE A 104 -7.86 9.29 -1.52
N ASN A 105 -8.02 8.35 -0.58
CA ASN A 105 -8.71 8.57 0.67
C ASN A 105 -7.72 8.43 1.83
N ASN A 106 -7.26 9.57 2.35
CA ASN A 106 -6.31 9.60 3.46
C ASN A 106 -7.07 9.71 4.79
N LEU A 107 -7.10 8.60 5.52
CA LEU A 107 -7.71 8.45 6.85
C LEU A 107 -6.65 8.44 7.98
N GLY A 108 -5.49 9.07 7.77
CA GLY A 108 -4.46 9.25 8.78
C GLY A 108 -4.89 10.22 9.88
N VAL A 109 -4.68 9.87 11.15
CA VAL A 109 -4.97 10.74 12.30
C VAL A 109 -3.84 10.68 13.30
N ARG A 110 -3.19 11.81 13.53
CA ARG A 110 -2.08 11.96 14.48
C ARG A 110 -2.44 11.37 15.85
N GLY A 111 -1.53 10.58 16.40
CA GLY A 111 -1.66 9.99 17.73
C GLY A 111 -2.52 8.75 17.79
N ASN A 112 -3.05 8.25 16.66
CA ASN A 112 -3.80 7.02 16.65
C ASN A 112 -2.92 5.83 17.07
N ARG A 113 -3.52 4.96 17.90
CA ARG A 113 -3.04 3.65 18.31
C ARG A 113 -4.00 2.58 17.74
N THR A 114 -3.64 1.32 17.90
CA THR A 114 -4.48 0.20 17.45
C THR A 114 -5.89 0.24 18.04
N ASP A 115 -6.06 0.60 19.33
CA ASP A 115 -7.38 0.76 19.95
C ASP A 115 -8.23 1.89 19.34
N HIS A 116 -7.58 2.92 18.79
CA HIS A 116 -8.27 3.95 18.04
C HIS A 116 -8.73 3.45 16.67
N LEU A 117 -7.89 2.68 15.95
CA LEU A 117 -8.27 2.09 14.67
C LEU A 117 -9.46 1.14 14.82
N GLN A 118 -9.47 0.26 15.83
CA GLN A 118 -10.62 -0.61 16.14
C GLN A 118 -11.92 0.19 16.31
N ARG A 119 -11.87 1.29 17.07
CA ARG A 119 -13.06 2.15 17.23
C ARG A 119 -13.50 2.83 15.96
N ARG A 120 -12.53 3.28 15.13
CA ARG A 120 -12.82 3.96 13.85
C ARG A 120 -13.42 3.02 12.81
N LEU A 121 -13.12 1.73 12.85
CA LEU A 121 -13.73 0.72 11.99
C LEU A 121 -15.25 0.56 12.22
N ASN A 122 -15.79 1.05 13.36
CA ASN A 122 -17.24 1.11 13.60
C ASN A 122 -17.90 2.36 12.96
N ASN A 123 -17.13 3.27 12.35
CA ASN A 123 -17.67 4.40 11.62
C ASN A 123 -18.00 3.96 10.20
N GLU A 124 -19.26 4.19 9.75
CA GLU A 124 -19.74 3.73 8.43
C GLU A 124 -18.95 4.33 7.26
N GLU A 125 -18.48 5.56 7.36
CA GLU A 125 -17.69 6.22 6.31
C GLU A 125 -16.31 5.57 6.17
N VAL A 126 -15.63 5.28 7.29
CA VAL A 126 -14.35 4.57 7.32
C VAL A 126 -14.52 3.15 6.77
N LYS A 127 -15.58 2.47 7.22
CA LYS A 127 -15.89 1.11 6.78
C LYS A 127 -16.17 1.05 5.27
N SER A 128 -17.02 1.93 4.76
CA SER A 128 -17.31 2.01 3.32
C SER A 128 -16.04 2.27 2.51
N SER A 129 -15.20 3.21 2.95
CA SER A 129 -13.94 3.52 2.28
C SER A 129 -13.03 2.30 2.17
N LEU A 130 -12.89 1.51 3.24
CA LEU A 130 -12.06 0.30 3.25
C LEU A 130 -12.68 -0.84 2.44
N THR A 131 -14.02 -0.93 2.41
CA THR A 131 -14.74 -1.92 1.59
C THR A 131 -14.52 -1.67 0.11
N ASP A 132 -14.55 -0.40 -0.32
CA ASP A 132 -14.44 0.02 -1.72
C ASP A 132 -12.98 0.25 -2.17
N ALA A 133 -12.01 -0.03 -1.30
CA ALA A 133 -10.60 0.15 -1.60
C ALA A 133 -10.07 -0.89 -2.59
N ASP A 134 -9.31 -0.48 -3.58
CA ASP A 134 -8.54 -1.37 -4.45
C ASP A 134 -7.18 -1.74 -3.82
N VAL A 135 -6.59 -0.84 -3.04
CA VAL A 135 -5.36 -1.07 -2.26
C VAL A 135 -5.47 -0.32 -0.93
N ILE A 136 -5.03 -0.97 0.14
CA ILE A 136 -5.06 -0.40 1.50
C ILE A 136 -3.62 -0.28 2.03
N PHE A 137 -3.28 0.90 2.55
CA PHE A 137 -2.01 1.17 3.22
C PHE A 137 -2.27 1.52 4.68
N ILE A 138 -1.52 0.90 5.60
CA ILE A 138 -1.72 1.08 7.04
C ILE A 138 -0.41 1.48 7.72
N THR A 139 -0.43 2.54 8.55
CA THR A 139 0.62 2.86 9.51
C THR A 139 0.04 2.81 10.91
N ILE A 140 0.62 1.99 11.79
CA ILE A 140 0.17 1.89 13.18
C ILE A 140 1.22 1.20 14.06
N GLY A 141 1.18 1.43 15.35
CA GLY A 141 2.01 0.77 16.35
C GLY A 141 3.01 1.70 17.03
N GLY A 142 3.50 2.74 16.35
CA GLY A 142 4.43 3.70 16.93
C GLY A 142 3.87 4.40 18.18
N ASN A 143 2.60 4.79 18.14
CA ASN A 143 1.95 5.41 19.31
C ASN A 143 1.59 4.41 20.42
N ASP A 144 1.38 3.12 20.11
CA ASP A 144 1.22 2.06 21.11
C ASP A 144 2.52 1.88 21.88
N LEU A 145 3.66 1.78 21.18
CA LEU A 145 4.99 1.73 21.78
C LEU A 145 5.28 3.00 22.60
N MET A 146 5.05 4.18 22.03
CA MET A 146 5.31 5.45 22.69
C MET A 146 4.43 5.70 23.93
N LYS A 147 3.28 5.05 24.03
CA LYS A 147 2.48 5.05 25.25
C LYS A 147 3.25 4.43 26.42
N VAL A 148 3.90 3.27 26.20
CA VAL A 148 4.72 2.62 27.22
C VAL A 148 5.84 3.55 27.68
N VAL A 149 6.54 4.18 26.71
CA VAL A 149 7.64 5.11 27.00
C VAL A 149 7.16 6.29 27.86
N ARG A 150 6.05 6.93 27.47
CA ARG A 150 5.51 8.11 28.19
C ARG A 150 5.00 7.79 29.58
N GLU A 151 4.28 6.67 29.74
CA GLU A 151 3.70 6.29 31.02
C GLU A 151 4.73 5.78 32.02
N ASN A 152 5.90 5.31 31.55
CA ASN A 152 6.92 4.65 32.40
C ASN A 152 8.32 5.29 32.27
N PHE A 153 8.41 6.52 31.85
CA PHE A 153 9.69 7.17 31.47
C PHE A 153 10.82 7.01 32.51
N LEU A 154 10.50 7.00 33.81
CA LEU A 154 11.50 6.88 34.89
C LEU A 154 11.82 5.43 35.25
N SER A 155 11.13 4.45 34.70
CA SER A 155 11.23 3.03 35.09
C SER A 155 10.96 2.07 33.92
N LEU A 156 11.46 2.41 32.72
CA LEU A 156 11.32 1.56 31.54
C LEU A 156 11.99 0.21 31.77
N THR A 157 11.27 -0.86 31.47
CA THR A 157 11.76 -2.23 31.50
C THR A 157 11.16 -3.06 30.38
N PHE A 158 11.86 -4.08 29.87
CA PHE A 158 11.34 -4.97 28.82
C PHE A 158 9.95 -5.54 29.10
N PRO A 159 9.63 -6.06 30.30
CA PRO A 159 8.31 -6.60 30.57
C PRO A 159 7.14 -5.62 30.35
N LEU A 160 7.36 -4.31 30.43
CA LEU A 160 6.33 -3.32 30.15
C LEU A 160 6.04 -3.25 28.63
N PHE A 161 7.10 -3.34 27.83
CA PHE A 161 6.98 -3.41 26.37
C PHE A 161 6.33 -4.73 25.95
N ASP A 162 6.74 -5.88 26.50
CA ASP A 162 6.21 -7.20 26.18
C ASP A 162 4.69 -7.27 26.43
N LYS A 163 4.23 -6.69 27.54
CA LYS A 163 2.80 -6.62 27.87
C LYS A 163 2.01 -5.82 26.83
N GLU A 164 2.45 -4.61 26.51
CA GLU A 164 1.74 -3.77 25.55
C GLU A 164 1.86 -4.32 24.12
N GLN A 165 2.98 -4.94 23.78
CA GLN A 165 3.21 -5.63 22.51
C GLN A 165 2.19 -6.77 22.30
N SER A 166 1.92 -7.57 23.33
CA SER A 166 0.89 -8.62 23.27
C SER A 166 -0.51 -8.02 23.00
N LEU A 167 -0.85 -6.95 23.72
CA LEU A 167 -2.12 -6.24 23.53
C LEU A 167 -2.19 -5.56 22.15
N TYR A 168 -1.06 -5.03 21.67
CA TYR A 168 -0.94 -4.50 20.31
C TYR A 168 -1.25 -5.58 19.28
N GLY A 169 -0.63 -6.76 19.42
CA GLY A 169 -0.84 -7.89 18.50
C GLY A 169 -2.30 -8.33 18.43
N GLU A 170 -2.96 -8.46 19.59
CA GLU A 170 -4.39 -8.78 19.66
C GLU A 170 -5.24 -7.74 18.93
N ARG A 171 -5.08 -6.45 19.27
CA ARG A 171 -5.85 -5.36 18.64
C ARG A 171 -5.55 -5.22 17.15
N PHE A 172 -4.29 -5.43 16.74
CA PHE A 172 -3.91 -5.37 15.35
C PHE A 172 -4.51 -6.53 14.54
N THR A 173 -4.57 -7.73 15.12
CA THR A 173 -5.31 -8.87 14.56
C THR A 173 -6.76 -8.51 14.30
N ASP A 174 -7.47 -7.99 15.31
CA ASP A 174 -8.87 -7.57 15.17
C ASP A 174 -9.06 -6.51 14.06
N VAL A 175 -8.10 -5.57 13.93
CA VAL A 175 -8.13 -4.57 12.85
C VAL A 175 -8.05 -5.23 11.49
N ILE A 176 -7.08 -6.14 11.28
CA ILE A 176 -6.90 -6.82 9.99
C ILE A 176 -8.09 -7.74 9.68
N GLU A 177 -8.60 -8.49 10.67
CA GLU A 177 -9.80 -9.33 10.51
C GLU A 177 -11.00 -8.48 10.09
N THR A 178 -11.26 -7.39 10.80
CA THR A 178 -12.39 -6.50 10.46
C THR A 178 -12.28 -5.92 9.05
N ILE A 179 -11.08 -5.59 8.60
CA ILE A 179 -10.86 -5.12 7.23
C ILE A 179 -11.12 -6.27 6.24
N ARG A 180 -10.60 -7.47 6.50
CA ARG A 180 -10.77 -8.64 5.62
C ARG A 180 -12.22 -9.11 5.54
N ASP A 181 -12.99 -9.02 6.61
CA ASP A 181 -14.43 -9.34 6.62
C ASP A 181 -15.24 -8.43 5.66
N ASN A 182 -14.73 -7.24 5.36
CA ASN A 182 -15.39 -6.27 4.49
C ASN A 182 -14.70 -6.12 3.12
N ASN A 183 -13.45 -6.53 2.99
CA ASN A 183 -12.65 -6.49 1.76
C ASN A 183 -11.69 -7.69 1.74
N GLU A 184 -12.14 -8.77 1.11
CA GLU A 184 -11.45 -10.07 1.14
C GLU A 184 -10.15 -10.09 0.32
N THR A 185 -10.07 -9.30 -0.75
CA THR A 185 -9.08 -9.51 -1.81
C THR A 185 -8.06 -8.42 -2.00
N SER A 186 -8.39 -7.17 -1.68
CA SER A 186 -7.48 -6.05 -1.95
C SER A 186 -6.16 -6.18 -1.19
N PRO A 187 -5.04 -5.87 -1.82
CA PRO A 187 -3.75 -5.89 -1.13
C PRO A 187 -3.75 -4.92 0.05
N ILE A 188 -3.22 -5.37 1.18
CA ILE A 188 -2.96 -4.54 2.36
C ILE A 188 -1.46 -4.45 2.56
N PHE A 189 -0.92 -3.25 2.50
CA PHE A 189 0.47 -2.95 2.85
C PHE A 189 0.51 -2.30 4.22
N VAL A 190 1.19 -2.95 5.17
CA VAL A 190 1.39 -2.41 6.51
C VAL A 190 2.82 -1.93 6.62
N ILE A 191 2.97 -0.62 6.78
CA ILE A 191 4.26 0.05 6.93
C ILE A 191 4.65 -0.05 8.40
N GLY A 192 5.83 -0.60 8.66
CA GLY A 192 6.37 -0.81 9.99
C GLY A 192 6.66 0.48 10.73
N ILE A 193 7.08 0.33 11.99
CA ILE A 193 7.55 1.44 12.81
C ILE A 193 9.08 1.51 12.78
N PHE A 194 9.62 2.65 13.11
CA PHE A 194 11.06 2.90 13.25
C PHE A 194 11.41 3.45 14.64
N ASN A 195 12.69 3.42 15.00
CA ASN A 195 13.20 4.01 16.25
C ASN A 195 13.55 5.49 16.06
N PRO A 196 12.72 6.45 16.49
CA PRO A 196 13.02 7.88 16.33
C PRO A 196 14.18 8.34 17.24
N PHE A 197 14.50 7.57 18.27
CA PHE A 197 15.55 7.93 19.23
C PHE A 197 16.96 7.54 18.75
N TYR A 198 17.08 6.71 17.72
CA TYR A 198 18.37 6.19 17.26
C TYR A 198 19.37 7.31 16.90
N GLN A 199 18.89 8.40 16.29
CA GLN A 199 19.73 9.53 15.91
C GLN A 199 20.41 10.21 17.12
N PHE A 200 19.78 10.15 18.30
CA PHE A 200 20.28 10.81 19.52
C PHE A 200 20.91 9.86 20.52
N PHE A 201 20.49 8.61 20.53
CA PHE A 201 20.83 7.61 21.53
C PHE A 201 21.22 6.29 20.86
N GLN A 202 22.23 6.33 19.99
CA GLN A 202 22.73 5.16 19.26
C GLN A 202 23.19 4.02 20.18
N GLU A 203 23.61 4.35 21.41
CA GLU A 203 24.07 3.38 22.39
C GLU A 203 22.93 2.62 23.09
N ILE A 204 21.67 3.06 22.92
CA ILE A 204 20.50 2.37 23.50
C ILE A 204 20.01 1.32 22.50
N HIS A 205 20.73 0.21 22.41
CA HIS A 205 20.39 -0.90 21.50
C HIS A 205 19.05 -1.57 21.86
N GLU A 206 18.64 -1.50 23.13
CA GLU A 206 17.39 -2.06 23.64
C GLU A 206 16.16 -1.50 22.93
N MET A 207 16.17 -0.22 22.55
CA MET A 207 15.03 0.37 21.83
C MET A 207 14.93 -0.18 20.39
N ASN A 208 16.06 -0.46 19.74
CA ASN A 208 16.04 -1.11 18.43
C ASN A 208 15.46 -2.53 18.53
N GLU A 209 15.81 -3.27 19.57
CA GLU A 209 15.25 -4.60 19.83
C GLU A 209 13.73 -4.53 20.04
N VAL A 210 13.25 -3.56 20.83
CA VAL A 210 11.81 -3.35 21.05
C VAL A 210 11.10 -3.03 19.74
N VAL A 211 11.63 -2.14 18.89
CA VAL A 211 11.06 -1.79 17.58
C VAL A 211 11.04 -3.01 16.65
N THR A 212 12.15 -3.74 16.57
CA THR A 212 12.25 -4.98 15.78
C THR A 212 11.18 -6.00 16.22
N ASN A 213 11.03 -6.20 17.53
CA ASN A 213 10.05 -7.13 18.07
C ASN A 213 8.61 -6.67 17.76
N TRP A 214 8.33 -5.37 17.79
CA TRP A 214 7.03 -4.81 17.39
C TRP A 214 6.71 -5.05 15.93
N ASN A 215 7.68 -4.79 15.06
CA ASN A 215 7.57 -5.06 13.63
C ASN A 215 7.37 -6.55 13.34
N ASN A 216 8.03 -7.43 14.08
CA ASN A 216 7.86 -8.88 13.96
C ASN A 216 6.45 -9.34 14.35
N VAL A 217 5.82 -8.71 15.34
CA VAL A 217 4.41 -8.99 15.69
C VAL A 217 3.51 -8.62 14.51
N SER A 218 3.70 -7.43 13.92
CA SER A 218 2.93 -7.01 12.75
C SER A 218 3.08 -7.99 11.59
N ALA A 219 4.32 -8.35 11.25
CA ALA A 219 4.62 -9.31 10.18
C ALA A 219 4.00 -10.70 10.45
N THR A 220 4.05 -11.16 11.72
CA THR A 220 3.49 -12.45 12.12
C THR A 220 1.96 -12.46 12.01
N VAL A 221 1.30 -11.39 12.42
CA VAL A 221 -0.16 -11.26 12.26
C VAL A 221 -0.51 -11.32 10.78
N LEU A 222 0.15 -10.52 9.95
CA LEU A 222 -0.11 -10.46 8.51
C LEU A 222 0.09 -11.81 7.80
N ALA A 223 1.06 -12.62 8.24
CA ALA A 223 1.33 -13.92 7.64
C ALA A 223 0.11 -14.90 7.70
N ASN A 224 -0.90 -14.61 8.52
CA ASN A 224 -2.12 -15.40 8.60
C ASN A 224 -3.21 -14.98 7.59
N TYR A 225 -3.01 -13.90 6.87
CA TYR A 225 -3.99 -13.35 5.93
C TYR A 225 -3.44 -13.30 4.52
N LYS A 226 -4.28 -13.61 3.54
CA LYS A 226 -3.89 -13.53 2.12
C LYS A 226 -3.74 -12.09 1.67
N ASN A 227 -2.83 -11.88 0.74
CA ASN A 227 -2.62 -10.58 0.09
C ASN A 227 -2.35 -9.44 1.09
N THR A 228 -1.53 -9.74 2.11
CA THR A 228 -1.06 -8.76 3.10
C THR A 228 0.46 -8.74 3.10
N HIS A 229 1.03 -7.54 3.16
CA HIS A 229 2.45 -7.31 2.99
C HIS A 229 2.97 -6.39 4.10
N PHE A 230 3.99 -6.84 4.80
CA PHE A 230 4.71 -6.01 5.77
C PHE A 230 5.84 -5.27 5.06
N VAL A 231 5.88 -3.94 5.21
CA VAL A 231 6.93 -3.08 4.64
C VAL A 231 7.80 -2.57 5.77
N ASN A 232 9.00 -3.13 5.90
CA ASN A 232 9.96 -2.66 6.90
C ASN A 232 10.56 -1.31 6.47
N ILE A 233 10.57 -0.36 7.41
CA ILE A 233 11.17 0.97 7.23
C ILE A 233 12.17 1.31 8.34
N ASP A 234 12.38 0.42 9.30
CA ASP A 234 13.23 0.68 10.47
C ASP A 234 14.69 0.97 10.06
N ASP A 235 15.21 0.19 9.13
CA ASP A 235 16.57 0.33 8.61
C ASP A 235 16.85 1.70 7.95
N ILE A 236 15.83 2.37 7.41
CA ILE A 236 15.95 3.72 6.83
C ILE A 236 16.48 4.72 7.89
N PHE A 237 16.03 4.56 9.13
CA PHE A 237 16.33 5.50 10.21
C PHE A 237 17.53 5.10 11.07
N LEU A 238 18.28 4.05 10.71
CA LEU A 238 19.46 3.58 11.43
C LEU A 238 20.78 4.24 10.98
N ASP A 239 20.76 5.18 10.04
CA ASP A 239 21.92 5.98 9.66
C ASP A 239 21.88 7.35 10.37
N PRO A 240 22.71 7.55 11.43
CA PRO A 240 22.70 8.80 12.19
C PRO A 240 23.29 9.99 11.43
N THR A 241 23.89 9.77 10.26
CA THR A 241 24.43 10.86 9.42
C THR A 241 23.36 11.50 8.55
N GLN A 242 22.22 10.84 8.40
CA GLN A 242 21.08 11.35 7.66
C GLN A 242 20.10 12.05 8.60
N HIS A 243 19.76 13.28 8.28
CA HIS A 243 18.74 14.04 9.01
C HIS A 243 17.37 13.76 8.43
N LEU A 244 16.72 12.68 8.87
CA LEU A 244 15.45 12.19 8.33
C LEU A 244 14.22 12.59 9.16
N LEU A 245 14.42 13.22 10.31
CA LEU A 245 13.35 13.66 11.20
C LEU A 245 13.10 15.17 11.08
N ASP A 246 11.85 15.56 11.32
CA ASP A 246 11.43 16.96 11.42
C ASP A 246 11.89 17.60 12.74
N ASP A 247 11.59 18.88 12.92
CA ASP A 247 11.97 19.68 14.11
C ASP A 247 11.47 19.06 15.43
N ASP A 248 10.41 18.27 15.41
CA ASP A 248 9.88 17.58 16.59
C ASP A 248 10.69 16.33 16.97
N GLN A 249 11.71 16.00 16.18
CA GLN A 249 12.63 14.87 16.38
C GLN A 249 11.94 13.52 16.53
N PHE A 250 10.76 13.39 15.94
CA PHE A 250 9.95 12.20 16.04
C PHE A 250 9.32 11.80 14.69
N HIS A 251 8.73 12.74 13.96
CA HIS A 251 8.13 12.48 12.66
C HIS A 251 9.18 12.61 11.56
N PRO A 252 9.05 11.85 10.47
CA PRO A 252 9.89 12.02 9.30
C PRO A 252 9.74 13.43 8.71
N ASN A 253 10.84 14.00 8.24
CA ASN A 253 10.82 15.16 7.37
C ASN A 253 10.58 14.74 5.90
N GLU A 254 10.63 15.67 4.95
CA GLU A 254 10.44 15.42 3.52
C GLU A 254 11.33 14.30 2.98
N THR A 255 12.62 14.29 3.37
CA THR A 255 13.58 13.26 2.95
C THR A 255 13.22 11.90 3.53
N GLY A 256 12.86 11.85 4.83
CA GLY A 256 12.40 10.63 5.49
C GLY A 256 11.15 10.06 4.82
N TYR A 257 10.19 10.91 4.47
CA TYR A 257 8.98 10.49 3.75
C TYR A 257 9.25 10.03 2.32
N SER A 258 10.23 10.65 1.62
CA SER A 258 10.65 10.18 0.30
C SER A 258 11.16 8.75 0.36
N LEU A 259 12.07 8.45 1.28
CA LEU A 259 12.62 7.11 1.46
C LEU A 259 11.55 6.08 1.86
N ILE A 260 10.59 6.47 2.71
CA ILE A 260 9.44 5.60 3.04
C ILE A 260 8.61 5.34 1.78
N GLY A 261 8.30 6.38 1.00
CA GLY A 261 7.53 6.27 -0.24
C GLY A 261 8.19 5.33 -1.25
N GLU A 262 9.50 5.50 -1.48
CA GLU A 262 10.30 4.63 -2.34
C GLU A 262 10.27 3.16 -1.87
N ARG A 263 10.44 2.91 -0.56
CA ARG A 263 10.38 1.57 0.03
C ARG A 263 9.00 0.91 -0.16
N VAL A 264 7.92 1.68 -0.03
CA VAL A 264 6.56 1.16 -0.25
C VAL A 264 6.34 0.84 -1.74
N VAL A 265 6.81 1.69 -2.65
CA VAL A 265 6.76 1.44 -4.10
C VAL A 265 7.54 0.17 -4.47
N GLU A 266 8.73 -0.03 -3.92
CA GLU A 266 9.51 -1.27 -4.11
C GLU A 266 8.73 -2.51 -3.65
N ALA A 267 8.04 -2.43 -2.51
CA ALA A 267 7.22 -3.52 -2.00
C ALA A 267 6.02 -3.83 -2.92
N ILE A 268 5.41 -2.81 -3.49
CA ILE A 268 4.33 -2.95 -4.48
C ILE A 268 4.86 -3.65 -5.74
N ASP A 269 6.00 -3.21 -6.29
CA ASP A 269 6.61 -3.83 -7.48
C ASP A 269 6.98 -5.30 -7.24
N GLN A 270 7.52 -5.64 -6.08
CA GLN A 270 7.84 -7.02 -5.72
C GLN A 270 6.59 -7.91 -5.71
N GLN A 271 5.46 -7.40 -5.22
CA GLN A 271 4.19 -8.12 -5.22
C GLN A 271 3.69 -8.39 -6.64
N TYR A 272 3.71 -7.39 -7.52
CA TYR A 272 3.29 -7.57 -8.92
C TYR A 272 4.18 -8.56 -9.66
N ASN A 273 5.49 -8.51 -9.45
CA ASN A 273 6.43 -9.44 -10.08
C ASN A 273 6.24 -10.89 -9.60
N GLN A 274 5.86 -11.10 -8.32
CA GLN A 274 5.58 -12.44 -7.80
C GLN A 274 4.30 -13.04 -8.39
N ILE A 275 3.28 -12.25 -8.64
CA ILE A 275 2.04 -12.70 -9.29
C ILE A 275 2.35 -13.16 -10.72
N SER A 276 3.12 -12.37 -11.47
CA SER A 276 3.47 -12.69 -12.87
C SER A 276 4.33 -13.94 -13.04
N ILE A 277 5.12 -14.35 -12.03
CA ILE A 277 5.95 -15.55 -12.06
C ILE A 277 5.15 -16.81 -11.69
N ASN A 278 4.08 -16.65 -10.90
CA ASN A 278 3.28 -17.76 -10.38
C ASN A 278 2.07 -18.12 -11.28
N GLU A 279 1.83 -17.37 -12.36
CA GLU A 279 0.88 -17.80 -13.38
C GLU A 279 1.52 -18.99 -14.13
N PRO A 280 0.87 -20.18 -14.17
CA PRO A 280 1.40 -21.30 -14.91
C PRO A 280 1.48 -20.91 -16.39
N GLU A 281 2.66 -21.11 -17.01
CA GLU A 281 2.75 -21.14 -18.48
C GLU A 281 1.77 -22.21 -18.96
N GLU A 282 0.63 -21.82 -19.51
CA GLU A 282 -0.28 -22.75 -20.16
C GLU A 282 0.43 -23.34 -21.39
N GLU A 283 0.73 -24.64 -21.32
CA GLU A 283 1.21 -25.45 -22.44
C GLU A 283 0.13 -25.64 -23.53
#